data_0151be1ffef345f770a424f26f31f8fe
#
_entry.id   0151be1ffef345f770a424f26f31f8fe
#
_cell.length_a   1.000
_cell.length_b   1.000
_cell.length_c   1.000
_cell.angle_alpha   90.00
_cell.angle_beta   90.00
_cell.angle_gamma   90.00
#
_symmetry.space_group_name_H-M   'P 1'
#
loop_
_entity.id
_entity.type
_entity.pdbx_description
1 polymer ?
#
loop_
_entity_poly.entity_id
_entity_poly.type
_entity_poly.pdbx_seq_one_letter_code
_entity_poly.pdbx_strand_id
1 'polypeptide(L)'
;MAIGRAISGAMLLLGATAWAAPNTDDAIDWQTWSDAAFEQARAQGKPVYLYLEAVWCHWCHVMQRETFGDPAVAELLNEQVVPVRVDHDAMPDLANRYRAWGWPAQIWLTADGRELAKRSGYMPPDRFRSLVQRLADDPDSVQTEPANDVARITGDGALTSDQREALEARHRRAYDPEHGGLDLKKKFLDADSVAYDLWLARQGDSKAADRVARTLAGAIKLIDPVWGGAYQYSVHGNWDNPHYEKLMRTQARYLRVFSLAHQQSPDPAYRQALNDIRDYLARFLSSDEGVFFVSQDADLIKGQKAHDYFALDDAARRARGIPAIDRHRYASTNGQAIEGLAMMFAATGDEQALAMARRAADWALGARRNDAGGFGHAAADDGPYLADSLFMARAMLELHRVTGEREWLKRAATTADFMTARFRREAGGFAGGAEGTGPLRPVPDIDENIATVRFLNLLSHYTGEPRYREAAEHGMRYLAASDVVTQRISDPGILLAGRELGNDPVHVTVVSRTENAEARGLFRRALEVPGWYRRVEWWNRARGALPNADVTYPDLERSAAFFCADQRCSLPQFSVAGFESLLAERLGR
;
A
#
# COMPACT_ATOMS: atom_id res chain seq x y z
N MET A 1 -13.39 87.94 7.04
CA MET A 1 -14.50 87.30 7.82
C MET A 1 -15.37 86.54 6.88
N ALA A 2 -15.29 85.19 6.86
CA ALA A 2 -16.31 84.30 6.32
C ALA A 2 -15.95 82.91 6.86
N ILE A 3 -16.84 82.40 7.70
CA ILE A 3 -16.74 81.11 8.39
C ILE A 3 -17.30 80.04 7.48
N GLY A 4 -16.48 79.12 6.99
CA GLY A 4 -16.93 77.94 6.24
C GLY A 4 -17.13 76.75 7.20
N ARG A 5 -18.38 76.25 7.31
CA ARG A 5 -18.75 75.04 8.00
C ARG A 5 -18.43 73.80 7.13
N ALA A 6 -17.59 72.94 7.63
CA ALA A 6 -17.40 71.60 7.09
C ALA A 6 -18.48 70.64 7.62
N ILE A 7 -19.22 69.99 6.76
CA ILE A 7 -20.15 68.91 7.05
C ILE A 7 -19.40 67.60 6.89
N SER A 8 -19.13 66.92 8.01
CA SER A 8 -18.59 65.55 7.99
C SER A 8 -19.75 64.54 7.79
N GLY A 9 -19.82 63.93 6.63
CA GLY A 9 -20.67 62.79 6.38
C GLY A 9 -20.07 61.49 6.97
N ALA A 10 -20.66 60.95 8.01
CA ALA A 10 -20.31 59.62 8.50
C ALA A 10 -20.94 58.55 7.59
N MET A 11 -20.11 57.82 6.87
CA MET A 11 -20.52 56.68 6.05
C MET A 11 -20.58 55.44 6.97
N LEU A 12 -21.79 55.01 7.36
CA LEU A 12 -22.05 53.76 8.06
C LEU A 12 -21.75 52.59 7.10
N LEU A 13 -20.60 51.94 7.26
CA LEU A 13 -20.33 50.63 6.70
C LEU A 13 -21.14 49.59 7.48
N LEU A 14 -22.26 49.15 6.92
CA LEU A 14 -22.96 47.94 7.34
C LEU A 14 -22.09 46.75 6.94
N GLY A 15 -21.30 46.26 7.87
CA GLY A 15 -20.61 44.99 7.76
C GLY A 15 -21.65 43.87 7.77
N ALA A 16 -21.90 43.26 6.62
CA ALA A 16 -22.57 41.99 6.54
C ALA A 16 -21.70 40.92 7.22
N THR A 17 -21.98 40.64 8.49
CA THR A 17 -21.47 39.41 9.12
C THR A 17 -22.20 38.27 8.44
N ALA A 18 -21.51 37.61 7.50
CA ALA A 18 -21.92 36.28 7.05
C ALA A 18 -21.92 35.37 8.28
N TRP A 19 -23.06 35.03 8.79
CA TRP A 19 -23.23 33.94 9.72
C TRP A 19 -22.79 32.68 8.97
N ALA A 20 -21.59 32.16 9.28
CA ALA A 20 -21.26 30.78 8.98
C ALA A 20 -22.32 29.93 9.71
N ALA A 21 -23.10 29.18 8.95
CA ALA A 21 -24.00 28.20 9.54
C ALA A 21 -23.15 27.29 10.47
N PRO A 22 -23.66 26.94 11.66
CA PRO A 22 -22.95 26.02 12.53
C PRO A 22 -22.63 24.74 11.75
N ASN A 23 -21.44 24.19 11.96
CA ASN A 23 -21.02 22.93 11.35
C ASN A 23 -21.94 21.84 11.92
N THR A 24 -22.98 21.46 11.18
CA THR A 24 -24.02 20.53 11.67
C THR A 24 -23.49 19.08 11.76
N ASP A 25 -22.30 18.79 11.24
CA ASP A 25 -21.58 17.53 11.48
C ASP A 25 -21.25 17.36 12.99
N ASP A 26 -21.10 18.47 13.72
CA ASP A 26 -20.94 18.50 15.18
C ASP A 26 -22.25 18.18 15.95
N ALA A 27 -23.39 18.11 15.26
CA ALA A 27 -24.67 17.76 15.85
C ALA A 27 -24.94 16.25 15.94
N ILE A 28 -24.13 15.43 15.29
CA ILE A 28 -24.21 13.97 15.32
C ILE A 28 -23.32 13.44 16.45
N ASP A 29 -23.87 12.58 17.31
CA ASP A 29 -23.16 11.99 18.46
C ASP A 29 -22.20 10.86 18.03
N TRP A 30 -21.22 11.19 17.17
CA TRP A 30 -20.25 10.24 16.64
C TRP A 30 -19.46 9.53 17.73
N GLN A 31 -19.54 8.20 17.74
CA GLN A 31 -18.75 7.34 18.60
C GLN A 31 -17.47 6.88 17.87
N THR A 32 -16.45 6.52 18.65
CA THR A 32 -15.29 5.80 18.13
C THR A 32 -15.59 4.31 17.97
N TRP A 33 -14.88 3.63 17.08
CA TRP A 33 -14.97 2.17 16.95
C TRP A 33 -14.44 1.48 18.21
N SER A 34 -15.33 0.93 19.01
CA SER A 34 -14.99 0.32 20.31
C SER A 34 -16.09 -0.62 20.78
N ASP A 35 -15.75 -1.54 21.68
CA ASP A 35 -16.73 -2.40 22.34
C ASP A 35 -17.81 -1.59 23.07
N ALA A 36 -17.45 -0.43 23.64
CA ALA A 36 -18.39 0.47 24.31
C ALA A 36 -19.50 0.99 23.39
N ALA A 37 -19.21 1.29 22.12
CA ALA A 37 -20.23 1.70 21.14
C ALA A 37 -21.23 0.56 20.86
N PHE A 38 -20.76 -0.69 20.80
CA PHE A 38 -21.62 -1.86 20.62
C PHE A 38 -22.40 -2.22 21.90
N GLU A 39 -21.83 -2.01 23.08
CA GLU A 39 -22.56 -2.11 24.35
C GLU A 39 -23.67 -1.07 24.46
N GLN A 40 -23.40 0.18 24.06
CA GLN A 40 -24.41 1.23 23.97
C GLN A 40 -25.53 0.83 22.99
N ALA A 41 -25.19 0.29 21.82
CA ALA A 41 -26.18 -0.18 20.85
C ALA A 41 -27.06 -1.30 21.42
N ARG A 42 -26.49 -2.28 22.14
CA ARG A 42 -27.25 -3.33 22.85
C ARG A 42 -28.17 -2.76 23.91
N ALA A 43 -27.67 -1.85 24.74
CA ALA A 43 -28.44 -1.24 25.82
C ALA A 43 -29.62 -0.41 25.31
N GLN A 44 -29.46 0.23 24.14
CA GLN A 44 -30.50 1.07 23.53
C GLN A 44 -31.40 0.30 22.54
N GLY A 45 -31.09 -0.94 22.21
CA GLY A 45 -31.80 -1.72 21.20
C GLY A 45 -31.67 -1.15 19.77
N LYS A 46 -30.58 -0.43 19.48
CA LYS A 46 -30.33 0.27 18.21
C LYS A 46 -29.28 -0.46 17.37
N PRO A 47 -29.36 -0.39 16.02
CA PRO A 47 -28.25 -0.80 15.17
C PRO A 47 -27.08 0.20 15.27
N VAL A 48 -25.89 -0.28 14.90
CA VAL A 48 -24.68 0.55 14.72
C VAL A 48 -24.62 1.02 13.26
N TYR A 49 -24.45 2.31 13.05
CA TYR A 49 -24.12 2.89 11.75
C TYR A 49 -22.62 3.19 11.70
N LEU A 50 -21.85 2.37 10.97
CA LEU A 50 -20.44 2.56 10.75
C LEU A 50 -20.21 3.36 9.46
N TYR A 51 -19.67 4.56 9.61
CA TYR A 51 -19.24 5.44 8.53
C TYR A 51 -17.73 5.38 8.40
N LEU A 52 -17.26 4.77 7.29
CA LEU A 52 -15.84 4.71 6.94
C LEU A 52 -15.52 5.83 5.96
N GLU A 53 -14.68 6.74 6.39
CA GLU A 53 -14.19 7.87 5.61
C GLU A 53 -12.68 7.84 5.44
N ALA A 54 -12.14 8.81 4.73
CA ALA A 54 -10.72 9.10 4.71
C ALA A 54 -10.52 10.62 4.64
N VAL A 55 -9.48 11.11 5.32
CA VAL A 55 -9.16 12.55 5.40
C VAL A 55 -8.98 13.19 4.01
N TRP A 56 -8.48 12.42 3.05
CA TRP A 56 -8.21 12.83 1.66
C TRP A 56 -9.40 12.66 0.69
N CYS A 57 -10.55 12.17 1.17
CA CYS A 57 -11.62 11.68 0.32
C CYS A 57 -12.62 12.79 -0.06
N HIS A 58 -12.57 13.27 -1.29
CA HIS A 58 -13.50 14.29 -1.82
C HIS A 58 -14.98 13.98 -1.55
N TRP A 59 -15.44 12.75 -1.86
CA TRP A 59 -16.84 12.37 -1.66
C TRP A 59 -17.23 12.23 -0.19
N CYS A 60 -16.27 11.99 0.70
CA CYS A 60 -16.49 12.03 2.13
C CYS A 60 -16.77 13.48 2.60
N HIS A 61 -15.98 14.45 2.09
CA HIS A 61 -16.22 15.88 2.36
C HIS A 61 -17.57 16.36 1.83
N VAL A 62 -17.97 15.90 0.63
CA VAL A 62 -19.30 16.20 0.08
C VAL A 62 -20.39 15.65 0.99
N MET A 63 -20.26 14.41 1.48
CA MET A 63 -21.23 13.77 2.34
C MET A 63 -21.31 14.46 3.72
N GLN A 64 -20.17 14.86 4.28
CA GLN A 64 -20.13 15.65 5.52
C GLN A 64 -20.91 16.97 5.38
N ARG A 65 -20.66 17.69 4.28
CA ARG A 65 -21.31 19.00 4.05
C ARG A 65 -22.79 18.89 3.74
N GLU A 66 -23.19 17.94 2.88
CA GLU A 66 -24.54 17.88 2.33
C GLU A 66 -25.47 16.96 3.10
N THR A 67 -25.01 15.75 3.44
CA THR A 67 -25.85 14.74 4.10
C THR A 67 -25.84 14.91 5.61
N PHE A 68 -24.66 14.94 6.21
CA PHE A 68 -24.55 15.12 7.67
C PHE A 68 -24.74 16.58 8.09
N GLY A 69 -24.63 17.51 7.14
CA GLY A 69 -25.03 18.91 7.33
C GLY A 69 -26.53 19.17 7.37
N ASP A 70 -27.38 18.18 7.05
CA ASP A 70 -28.84 18.27 7.16
C ASP A 70 -29.28 18.00 8.61
N PRO A 71 -29.93 18.97 9.30
CA PRO A 71 -30.36 18.78 10.69
C PRO A 71 -31.27 17.58 10.90
N ALA A 72 -32.16 17.26 9.94
CA ALA A 72 -33.06 16.12 10.03
C ALA A 72 -32.31 14.78 9.90
N VAL A 73 -31.15 14.74 9.20
CA VAL A 73 -30.29 13.58 9.18
C VAL A 73 -29.59 13.40 10.53
N ALA A 74 -29.09 14.49 11.14
CA ALA A 74 -28.41 14.44 12.42
C ALA A 74 -29.38 13.96 13.54
N GLU A 75 -30.58 14.51 13.58
CA GLU A 75 -31.64 14.09 14.52
C GLU A 75 -31.95 12.60 14.35
N LEU A 76 -32.20 12.15 13.10
CA LEU A 76 -32.53 10.74 12.79
C LEU A 76 -31.40 9.78 13.17
N LEU A 77 -30.13 10.13 12.91
CA LEU A 77 -29.00 9.31 13.29
C LEU A 77 -28.90 9.13 14.81
N ASN A 78 -29.00 10.23 15.57
CA ASN A 78 -28.93 10.19 17.03
C ASN A 78 -30.11 9.42 17.66
N GLU A 79 -31.29 9.48 17.03
CA GLU A 79 -32.48 8.79 17.52
C GLU A 79 -32.51 7.30 17.18
N GLN A 80 -32.09 6.91 15.95
CA GLN A 80 -32.38 5.60 15.41
C GLN A 80 -31.19 4.64 15.45
N VAL A 81 -29.95 5.15 15.51
CA VAL A 81 -28.74 4.31 15.46
C VAL A 81 -27.71 4.77 16.51
N VAL A 82 -26.66 3.97 16.70
CA VAL A 82 -25.40 4.43 17.33
C VAL A 82 -24.43 4.75 16.20
N PRO A 83 -24.18 6.04 15.90
CA PRO A 83 -23.30 6.43 14.80
C PRO A 83 -21.83 6.27 15.19
N VAL A 84 -21.07 5.52 14.40
CA VAL A 84 -19.63 5.30 14.58
C VAL A 84 -18.90 5.82 13.35
N ARG A 85 -17.88 6.66 13.57
CA ARG A 85 -17.07 7.24 12.52
C ARG A 85 -15.64 6.72 12.60
N VAL A 86 -15.10 6.29 11.46
CA VAL A 86 -13.76 5.71 11.37
C VAL A 86 -13.02 6.28 10.17
N ASP A 87 -11.82 6.79 10.42
CA ASP A 87 -10.88 7.08 9.34
C ASP A 87 -10.24 5.78 8.84
N HIS A 88 -10.31 5.59 7.54
CA HIS A 88 -9.75 4.46 6.79
C HIS A 88 -8.29 4.19 7.14
N ASP A 89 -7.47 5.24 7.14
CA ASP A 89 -6.03 5.07 7.30
C ASP A 89 -5.67 4.77 8.77
N ALA A 90 -6.53 5.14 9.73
CA ALA A 90 -6.34 4.83 11.15
C ALA A 90 -6.71 3.39 11.53
N MET A 91 -7.56 2.70 10.75
CA MET A 91 -8.01 1.33 11.04
C MET A 91 -7.91 0.42 9.81
N PRO A 92 -6.71 -0.05 9.48
CA PRO A 92 -6.45 -0.80 8.24
C PRO A 92 -7.21 -2.13 8.13
N ASP A 93 -7.53 -2.81 9.22
CA ASP A 93 -8.31 -4.05 9.22
C ASP A 93 -9.77 -3.82 8.80
N LEU A 94 -10.42 -2.77 9.32
CA LEU A 94 -11.76 -2.35 8.88
C LEU A 94 -11.73 -1.84 7.44
N ALA A 95 -10.71 -1.06 7.09
CA ALA A 95 -10.52 -0.57 5.74
C ALA A 95 -10.42 -1.72 4.74
N ASN A 96 -9.67 -2.76 5.06
CA ASN A 96 -9.52 -3.95 4.24
C ASN A 96 -10.82 -4.76 4.15
N ARG A 97 -11.52 -4.96 5.27
CA ARG A 97 -12.83 -5.66 5.32
C ARG A 97 -13.85 -5.04 4.36
N TYR A 98 -13.91 -3.71 4.28
CA TYR A 98 -14.91 -2.98 3.50
C TYR A 98 -14.37 -2.32 2.23
N ARG A 99 -13.15 -2.63 1.81
CA ARG A 99 -12.48 -2.04 0.64
C ARG A 99 -13.30 -2.09 -0.66
N ALA A 100 -14.03 -3.17 -0.87
CA ALA A 100 -14.88 -3.35 -2.06
C ALA A 100 -15.98 -2.28 -2.19
N TRP A 101 -16.32 -1.61 -1.09
CA TRP A 101 -17.37 -0.58 -1.04
C TRP A 101 -16.84 0.82 -1.35
N GLY A 102 -15.53 1.02 -1.47
CA GLY A 102 -14.90 2.33 -1.73
C GLY A 102 -15.13 3.33 -0.58
N TRP A 103 -14.89 4.62 -0.85
CA TRP A 103 -15.00 5.68 0.14
C TRP A 103 -15.91 6.81 -0.37
N PRO A 104 -16.83 7.32 0.53
CA PRO A 104 -17.17 6.76 1.83
C PRO A 104 -17.83 5.39 1.72
N ALA A 105 -17.60 4.52 2.72
CA ALA A 105 -18.36 3.28 2.88
C ALA A 105 -19.33 3.43 4.06
N GLN A 106 -20.53 2.96 3.88
CA GLN A 106 -21.62 3.09 4.83
C GLN A 106 -22.14 1.70 5.19
N ILE A 107 -21.97 1.30 6.45
CA ILE A 107 -22.24 -0.06 6.92
C ILE A 107 -23.21 0.02 8.10
N TRP A 108 -24.28 -0.74 8.06
CA TRP A 108 -25.19 -0.92 9.19
C TRP A 108 -25.00 -2.29 9.77
N LEU A 109 -24.85 -2.36 11.09
CA LEU A 109 -24.59 -3.57 11.86
C LEU A 109 -25.62 -3.73 12.96
N THR A 110 -25.95 -4.95 13.30
CA THR A 110 -26.62 -5.23 14.58
C THR A 110 -25.67 -4.99 15.74
N ALA A 111 -26.18 -4.88 16.95
CA ALA A 111 -25.37 -4.70 18.15
C ALA A 111 -24.44 -5.91 18.47
N ASP A 112 -24.64 -7.05 17.84
CA ASP A 112 -23.76 -8.23 17.90
C ASP A 112 -22.84 -8.35 16.67
N GLY A 113 -22.81 -7.34 15.78
CA GLY A 113 -21.86 -7.23 14.68
C GLY A 113 -22.29 -7.89 13.36
N ARG A 114 -23.53 -8.40 13.24
CA ARG A 114 -24.07 -8.90 11.97
C ARG A 114 -24.34 -7.73 11.02
N GLU A 115 -23.93 -7.86 9.77
CA GLU A 115 -24.16 -6.84 8.73
C GLU A 115 -25.63 -6.80 8.29
N LEU A 116 -26.26 -5.63 8.34
CA LEU A 116 -27.63 -5.38 7.91
C LEU A 116 -27.68 -4.78 6.51
N ALA A 117 -26.83 -3.80 6.25
CA ALA A 117 -26.75 -3.13 4.95
C ALA A 117 -25.36 -2.58 4.69
N LYS A 118 -24.97 -2.53 3.42
CA LYS A 118 -23.71 -1.92 2.95
C LYS A 118 -24.00 -1.02 1.75
N ARG A 119 -23.42 0.17 1.70
CA ARG A 119 -23.55 1.12 0.59
C ARG A 119 -22.22 1.79 0.29
N SER A 120 -21.98 1.99 -0.98
CA SER A 120 -20.78 2.63 -1.52
C SER A 120 -21.05 4.08 -1.90
N GLY A 121 -20.14 4.96 -1.53
CA GLY A 121 -20.09 6.34 -2.01
C GLY A 121 -21.08 7.29 -1.35
N TYR A 122 -21.14 8.49 -1.90
CA TYR A 122 -22.03 9.57 -1.45
C TYR A 122 -23.51 9.20 -1.59
N MET A 123 -24.29 9.56 -0.59
CA MET A 123 -25.76 9.41 -0.56
C MET A 123 -26.43 10.73 -0.20
N PRO A 124 -27.35 11.26 -1.03
CA PRO A 124 -28.09 12.49 -0.72
C PRO A 124 -28.97 12.35 0.53
N PRO A 125 -29.27 13.45 1.26
CA PRO A 125 -30.01 13.44 2.53
C PRO A 125 -31.33 12.65 2.48
N ASP A 126 -32.18 12.87 1.46
CA ASP A 126 -33.48 12.21 1.36
C ASP A 126 -33.38 10.68 1.23
N ARG A 127 -32.42 10.21 0.40
CA ARG A 127 -32.17 8.78 0.23
C ARG A 127 -31.60 8.17 1.50
N PHE A 128 -30.70 8.91 2.17
CA PHE A 128 -30.10 8.49 3.42
C PHE A 128 -31.16 8.32 4.52
N ARG A 129 -32.00 9.33 4.76
CA ARG A 129 -33.11 9.26 5.73
C ARG A 129 -34.03 8.09 5.44
N SER A 130 -34.43 7.92 4.17
CA SER A 130 -35.32 6.81 3.77
C SER A 130 -34.70 5.43 4.03
N LEU A 131 -33.39 5.29 3.93
CA LEU A 131 -32.69 4.03 4.22
C LEU A 131 -32.62 3.78 5.72
N VAL A 132 -32.20 4.80 6.51
CA VAL A 132 -32.12 4.69 7.98
C VAL A 132 -33.48 4.34 8.58
N GLN A 133 -34.55 4.99 8.13
CA GLN A 133 -35.91 4.72 8.62
C GLN A 133 -36.33 3.26 8.32
N ARG A 134 -36.12 2.77 7.08
CA ARG A 134 -36.44 1.38 6.76
C ARG A 134 -35.68 0.37 7.61
N LEU A 135 -34.39 0.61 7.86
CA LEU A 135 -33.57 -0.28 8.69
C LEU A 135 -33.95 -0.21 10.19
N ALA A 136 -34.47 0.93 10.64
CA ALA A 136 -35.00 1.06 12.00
C ALA A 136 -36.35 0.33 12.15
N ASP A 137 -37.24 0.44 11.16
CA ASP A 137 -38.56 -0.20 11.17
C ASP A 137 -38.48 -1.72 10.97
N ASP A 138 -37.58 -2.19 10.09
CA ASP A 138 -37.35 -3.61 9.79
C ASP A 138 -35.87 -3.84 9.41
N PRO A 139 -35.03 -4.21 10.38
CA PRO A 139 -33.60 -4.46 10.16
C PRO A 139 -33.29 -5.52 9.11
N ASP A 140 -34.19 -6.46 8.88
CA ASP A 140 -34.02 -7.56 7.90
C ASP A 140 -34.61 -7.21 6.51
N SER A 141 -35.21 -6.03 6.34
CA SER A 141 -35.80 -5.56 5.07
C SER A 141 -34.80 -5.36 3.93
N VAL A 142 -33.52 -5.21 4.24
CA VAL A 142 -32.44 -5.05 3.28
C VAL A 142 -31.59 -6.31 3.27
N GLN A 143 -31.79 -7.16 2.25
CA GLN A 143 -30.94 -8.34 2.10
C GLN A 143 -29.51 -7.92 1.76
N THR A 144 -28.55 -8.32 2.59
CA THR A 144 -27.14 -8.29 2.28
C THR A 144 -26.65 -9.73 2.09
N GLU A 145 -25.81 -9.95 1.09
CA GLU A 145 -25.07 -11.20 1.06
C GLU A 145 -24.24 -11.31 2.35
N PRO A 146 -24.32 -12.45 3.06
CA PRO A 146 -23.50 -12.63 4.26
C PRO A 146 -22.04 -12.46 3.88
N ALA A 147 -21.28 -11.75 4.72
CA ALA A 147 -19.83 -11.68 4.55
C ALA A 147 -19.29 -13.12 4.63
N ASN A 148 -18.69 -13.59 3.54
CA ASN A 148 -17.96 -14.86 3.54
C ASN A 148 -16.62 -14.65 4.28
N ASP A 149 -16.69 -14.50 5.60
CA ASP A 149 -15.53 -14.26 6.45
C ASP A 149 -14.65 -15.51 6.62
N VAL A 150 -15.11 -16.66 6.15
CA VAL A 150 -14.40 -17.93 6.33
C VAL A 150 -14.18 -18.58 4.97
N ALA A 151 -12.96 -18.41 4.45
CA ALA A 151 -12.53 -19.14 3.27
C ALA A 151 -12.60 -20.66 3.51
N ARG A 152 -13.13 -21.39 2.52
CA ARG A 152 -13.16 -22.87 2.58
C ARG A 152 -11.78 -23.41 2.23
N ILE A 153 -10.95 -23.51 3.25
CA ILE A 153 -9.59 -24.00 3.12
C ILE A 153 -9.62 -25.54 3.05
N THR A 154 -9.31 -26.08 1.88
CA THR A 154 -9.18 -27.51 1.64
C THR A 154 -7.86 -27.77 0.93
N GLY A 155 -7.01 -28.63 1.47
CA GLY A 155 -5.74 -29.00 0.84
C GLY A 155 -4.49 -28.41 1.51
N ASP A 156 -3.33 -28.65 0.89
CA ASP A 156 -2.01 -28.34 1.41
C ASP A 156 -1.51 -26.90 1.09
N GLY A 157 -2.27 -26.17 0.29
CA GLY A 157 -1.94 -24.79 -0.13
C GLY A 157 -1.27 -24.71 -1.51
N ALA A 158 -1.00 -25.81 -2.20
CA ALA A 158 -0.55 -25.75 -3.57
C ALA A 158 -1.71 -25.39 -4.52
N LEU A 159 -1.48 -24.50 -5.47
CA LEU A 159 -2.45 -24.25 -6.55
C LEU A 159 -2.55 -25.48 -7.44
N THR A 160 -3.77 -25.97 -7.66
CA THR A 160 -4.02 -27.00 -8.67
C THR A 160 -3.75 -26.45 -10.08
N SER A 161 -3.57 -27.34 -11.06
CA SER A 161 -3.40 -26.93 -12.46
C SER A 161 -4.60 -26.10 -12.94
N ASP A 162 -5.82 -26.52 -12.64
CA ASP A 162 -7.05 -25.83 -13.02
C ASP A 162 -7.16 -24.44 -12.40
N GLN A 163 -6.79 -24.29 -11.13
CA GLN A 163 -6.75 -22.98 -10.45
C GLN A 163 -5.73 -22.05 -11.10
N ARG A 164 -4.54 -22.55 -11.43
CA ARG A 164 -3.49 -21.78 -12.10
C ARG A 164 -3.96 -21.31 -13.47
N GLU A 165 -4.47 -22.24 -14.30
CA GLU A 165 -5.00 -21.91 -15.63
C GLU A 165 -6.15 -20.89 -15.56
N ALA A 166 -7.04 -21.04 -14.59
CA ALA A 166 -8.15 -20.11 -14.38
C ALA A 166 -7.68 -18.71 -13.98
N LEU A 167 -6.68 -18.60 -13.08
CA LEU A 167 -6.07 -17.33 -12.67
C LEU A 167 -5.36 -16.66 -13.86
N GLU A 168 -4.56 -17.40 -14.62
CA GLU A 168 -3.89 -16.91 -15.83
C GLU A 168 -4.88 -16.44 -16.90
N ALA A 169 -5.93 -17.22 -17.14
CA ALA A 169 -6.96 -16.86 -18.11
C ALA A 169 -7.71 -15.59 -17.68
N ARG A 170 -8.01 -15.43 -16.38
CA ARG A 170 -8.64 -14.21 -15.86
C ARG A 170 -7.72 -13.02 -15.98
N HIS A 171 -6.43 -13.14 -15.63
CA HIS A 171 -5.44 -12.09 -15.79
C HIS A 171 -5.39 -11.58 -17.24
N ARG A 172 -5.33 -12.49 -18.21
CA ARG A 172 -5.34 -12.12 -19.63
C ARG A 172 -6.66 -11.44 -20.07
N ARG A 173 -7.81 -11.90 -19.58
CA ARG A 173 -9.12 -11.31 -19.91
C ARG A 173 -9.37 -9.96 -19.24
N ALA A 174 -8.80 -9.75 -18.07
CA ALA A 174 -8.97 -8.51 -17.31
C ALA A 174 -8.13 -7.34 -17.84
N TYR A 175 -7.28 -7.57 -18.83
CA TYR A 175 -6.43 -6.53 -19.43
C TYR A 175 -7.20 -5.70 -20.46
N ASP A 176 -7.04 -4.37 -20.39
CA ASP A 176 -7.55 -3.42 -21.37
C ASP A 176 -6.57 -3.25 -22.54
N PRO A 177 -6.90 -3.73 -23.75
CA PRO A 177 -6.00 -3.65 -24.89
C PRO A 177 -5.89 -2.25 -25.49
N GLU A 178 -6.83 -1.34 -25.23
CA GLU A 178 -6.86 0.02 -25.76
C GLU A 178 -6.03 0.97 -24.88
N HIS A 179 -6.32 0.99 -23.57
CA HIS A 179 -5.74 1.96 -22.66
C HIS A 179 -4.64 1.36 -21.75
N GLY A 180 -4.50 0.03 -21.68
CA GLY A 180 -3.60 -0.64 -20.75
C GLY A 180 -4.18 -0.70 -19.33
N GLY A 181 -3.53 -1.51 -18.47
CA GLY A 181 -4.02 -1.80 -17.13
C GLY A 181 -5.24 -2.72 -17.13
N LEU A 182 -5.96 -2.78 -16.02
CA LEU A 182 -7.18 -3.57 -15.92
C LEU A 182 -8.34 -2.92 -16.69
N ASP A 183 -9.19 -3.72 -17.32
CA ASP A 183 -10.41 -3.26 -18.02
C ASP A 183 -11.49 -2.90 -16.98
N LEU A 184 -11.30 -1.74 -16.39
CA LEU A 184 -12.15 -1.14 -15.38
C LEU A 184 -12.45 0.32 -15.73
N LYS A 185 -13.61 0.81 -15.30
CA LYS A 185 -13.93 2.25 -15.37
C LYS A 185 -12.97 3.12 -14.57
N LYS A 186 -12.36 2.57 -13.49
CA LYS A 186 -11.30 3.23 -12.72
C LYS A 186 -9.96 2.66 -13.17
N LYS A 187 -9.07 3.51 -13.68
CA LYS A 187 -7.69 3.15 -14.05
C LYS A 187 -6.74 3.49 -12.91
N PHE A 188 -5.98 2.52 -12.49
CA PHE A 188 -4.92 2.65 -11.49
C PHE A 188 -3.80 1.66 -11.80
N LEU A 189 -2.62 1.92 -11.27
CA LEU A 189 -1.48 1.02 -11.43
C LEU A 189 -1.65 -0.20 -10.52
N ASP A 190 -1.97 -1.35 -11.10
CA ASP A 190 -2.00 -2.63 -10.38
C ASP A 190 -0.60 -3.26 -10.40
N ALA A 191 0.04 -3.31 -9.21
CA ALA A 191 1.44 -3.70 -9.11
C ALA A 191 1.68 -5.18 -9.39
N ASP A 192 0.77 -6.04 -8.96
CA ASP A 192 0.95 -7.49 -9.13
C ASP A 192 0.70 -7.91 -10.59
N SER A 193 -0.25 -7.25 -11.29
CA SER A 193 -0.44 -7.45 -12.73
C SER A 193 0.81 -7.07 -13.51
N VAL A 194 1.40 -5.91 -13.23
CA VAL A 194 2.63 -5.48 -13.91
C VAL A 194 3.81 -6.38 -13.54
N ALA A 195 3.95 -6.77 -12.28
CA ALA A 195 5.03 -7.66 -11.84
C ALA A 195 4.93 -9.05 -12.50
N TYR A 196 3.72 -9.58 -12.65
CA TYR A 196 3.49 -10.85 -13.33
C TYR A 196 3.79 -10.75 -14.83
N ASP A 197 3.35 -9.68 -15.50
CA ASP A 197 3.65 -9.45 -16.91
C ASP A 197 5.15 -9.18 -17.14
N LEU A 198 5.85 -8.49 -16.25
CA LEU A 198 7.32 -8.36 -16.29
C LEU A 198 8.01 -9.72 -16.18
N TRP A 199 7.49 -10.61 -15.35
CA TRP A 199 8.01 -11.97 -15.27
C TRP A 199 7.76 -12.75 -16.56
N LEU A 200 6.53 -12.74 -17.11
CA LEU A 200 6.20 -13.39 -18.39
C LEU A 200 7.07 -12.86 -19.55
N ALA A 201 7.27 -11.53 -19.61
CA ALA A 201 8.12 -10.91 -20.63
C ALA A 201 9.57 -11.43 -20.60
N ARG A 202 10.10 -11.68 -19.39
CA ARG A 202 11.43 -12.31 -19.25
C ARG A 202 11.47 -13.77 -19.69
N GLN A 203 10.32 -14.45 -19.71
CA GLN A 203 10.21 -15.81 -20.28
C GLN A 203 9.98 -15.78 -21.80
N GLY A 204 10.05 -14.60 -22.44
CA GLY A 204 9.88 -14.44 -23.88
C GLY A 204 8.47 -14.13 -24.35
N ASP A 205 7.51 -13.87 -23.45
CA ASP A 205 6.17 -13.44 -23.84
C ASP A 205 6.17 -11.96 -24.26
N SER A 206 6.24 -11.72 -25.58
CA SER A 206 6.23 -10.37 -26.15
C SER A 206 4.92 -9.62 -25.89
N LYS A 207 3.79 -10.34 -25.81
CA LYS A 207 2.49 -9.72 -25.47
C LYS A 207 2.47 -9.19 -24.03
N ALA A 208 3.12 -9.90 -23.11
CA ALA A 208 3.30 -9.42 -21.75
C ALA A 208 4.18 -8.16 -21.70
N ALA A 209 5.26 -8.12 -22.51
CA ALA A 209 6.07 -6.91 -22.63
C ALA A 209 5.27 -5.71 -23.16
N ASP A 210 4.43 -5.91 -24.16
CA ASP A 210 3.53 -4.88 -24.70
C ASP A 210 2.50 -4.42 -23.64
N ARG A 211 1.95 -5.35 -22.85
CA ARG A 211 1.02 -5.00 -21.75
C ARG A 211 1.70 -4.12 -20.69
N VAL A 212 2.93 -4.46 -20.30
CA VAL A 212 3.72 -3.64 -19.38
C VAL A 212 3.94 -2.24 -19.95
N ALA A 213 4.47 -2.13 -21.17
CA ALA A 213 4.79 -0.86 -21.79
C ALA A 213 3.56 0.06 -21.89
N ARG A 214 2.42 -0.46 -22.36
CA ARG A 214 1.17 0.29 -22.48
C ARG A 214 0.62 0.71 -21.11
N THR A 215 0.63 -0.18 -20.12
CA THR A 215 0.15 0.12 -18.76
C THR A 215 0.99 1.21 -18.11
N LEU A 216 2.32 1.14 -18.22
CA LEU A 216 3.21 2.14 -17.63
C LEU A 216 3.13 3.50 -18.35
N ALA A 217 2.98 3.52 -19.68
CA ALA A 217 2.72 4.74 -20.43
C ALA A 217 1.43 5.43 -19.98
N GLY A 218 0.38 4.64 -19.70
CA GLY A 218 -0.85 5.16 -19.11
C GLY A 218 -0.65 5.67 -17.67
N ALA A 219 0.02 4.90 -16.83
CA ALA A 219 0.27 5.25 -15.44
C ALA A 219 1.09 6.55 -15.26
N ILE A 220 2.03 6.84 -16.18
CA ILE A 220 2.80 8.10 -16.18
C ILE A 220 1.88 9.32 -16.28
N LYS A 221 0.76 9.24 -16.97
CA LYS A 221 -0.20 10.34 -17.09
C LYS A 221 -0.86 10.72 -15.74
N LEU A 222 -0.81 9.83 -14.77
CA LEU A 222 -1.28 10.10 -13.41
C LEU A 222 -0.20 10.76 -12.51
N ILE A 223 0.99 11.03 -13.02
CA ILE A 223 1.99 11.80 -12.27
C ILE A 223 1.73 13.29 -12.51
N ASP A 224 1.63 14.05 -11.41
CA ASP A 224 1.43 15.50 -11.47
C ASP A 224 2.60 16.17 -12.18
N PRO A 225 2.37 16.84 -13.33
CA PRO A 225 3.45 17.44 -14.11
C PRO A 225 4.11 18.65 -13.44
N VAL A 226 3.49 19.20 -12.38
CA VAL A 226 3.96 20.42 -11.70
C VAL A 226 4.71 20.10 -10.41
N TRP A 227 4.11 19.25 -9.57
CA TRP A 227 4.69 18.94 -8.25
C TRP A 227 5.29 17.54 -8.16
N GLY A 228 5.04 16.69 -9.15
CA GLY A 228 5.33 15.28 -9.06
C GLY A 228 4.34 14.56 -8.15
N GLY A 229 4.64 13.29 -7.87
CA GLY A 229 3.72 12.43 -7.14
C GLY A 229 2.54 11.94 -7.97
N ALA A 230 2.15 10.69 -7.75
CA ALA A 230 1.09 10.05 -8.51
C ALA A 230 -0.29 10.31 -7.87
N TYR A 231 -1.25 10.69 -8.67
CA TYR A 231 -2.67 10.74 -8.32
C TYR A 231 -3.22 9.34 -8.06
N GLN A 232 -4.32 9.25 -7.33
CA GLN A 232 -4.84 7.97 -6.84
C GLN A 232 -5.28 7.03 -7.97
N TYR A 233 -6.13 7.52 -8.87
CA TYR A 233 -6.67 6.80 -10.02
C TYR A 233 -7.27 7.77 -11.05
N SER A 234 -7.65 7.26 -12.23
CA SER A 234 -8.45 7.96 -13.23
C SER A 234 -9.81 7.30 -13.39
N VAL A 235 -10.80 8.05 -13.91
CA VAL A 235 -12.15 7.54 -14.18
C VAL A 235 -12.41 7.45 -15.70
N HIS A 236 -13.60 6.98 -16.08
CA HIS A 236 -14.08 6.82 -17.46
C HIS A 236 -13.32 5.80 -18.32
N GLY A 237 -12.57 4.88 -17.69
CA GLY A 237 -11.86 3.80 -18.39
C GLY A 237 -10.56 4.20 -19.08
N ASN A 238 -10.09 5.43 -18.91
CA ASN A 238 -8.83 5.94 -19.45
C ASN A 238 -7.96 6.57 -18.36
N TRP A 239 -6.75 7.06 -18.71
CA TRP A 239 -5.79 7.64 -17.77
C TRP A 239 -5.81 9.18 -17.72
N ASP A 240 -6.80 9.83 -18.35
CA ASP A 240 -6.79 11.26 -18.59
C ASP A 240 -7.71 12.07 -17.67
N ASN A 241 -8.42 11.40 -16.75
CA ASN A 241 -9.38 12.04 -15.83
C ASN A 241 -9.04 11.70 -14.36
N PRO A 242 -7.92 12.25 -13.81
CA PRO A 242 -7.43 11.87 -12.50
C PRO A 242 -8.33 12.33 -11.36
N HIS A 243 -8.38 11.50 -10.33
CA HIS A 243 -8.72 11.89 -8.98
C HIS A 243 -7.43 12.29 -8.27
N TYR A 244 -7.38 13.53 -7.82
CA TYR A 244 -6.15 14.25 -7.50
C TYR A 244 -5.55 13.93 -6.12
N GLU A 245 -6.18 13.07 -5.32
CA GLU A 245 -5.64 12.58 -4.06
C GLU A 245 -4.27 11.92 -4.29
N LYS A 246 -3.29 12.25 -3.45
CA LYS A 246 -1.95 11.65 -3.50
C LYS A 246 -1.67 10.88 -2.21
N LEU A 247 -1.86 9.57 -2.26
CA LEU A 247 -1.71 8.68 -1.11
C LEU A 247 -0.31 8.09 -1.06
N MET A 248 0.30 7.97 0.12
CA MET A 248 1.62 7.37 0.28
C MET A 248 1.70 5.96 -0.32
N ARG A 249 0.69 5.13 -0.10
CA ARG A 249 0.62 3.78 -0.69
C ARG A 249 0.66 3.77 -2.23
N THR A 250 0.09 4.80 -2.86
CA THR A 250 0.16 4.96 -4.33
C THR A 250 1.58 5.34 -4.75
N GLN A 251 2.23 6.28 -4.07
CA GLN A 251 3.62 6.67 -4.34
C GLN A 251 4.56 5.47 -4.21
N ALA A 252 4.45 4.72 -3.12
CA ALA A 252 5.27 3.53 -2.88
C ALA A 252 5.07 2.46 -3.96
N ARG A 253 3.83 2.24 -4.41
CA ARG A 253 3.50 1.33 -5.50
C ARG A 253 4.17 1.74 -6.81
N TYR A 254 4.14 3.01 -7.15
CA TYR A 254 4.80 3.55 -8.34
C TYR A 254 6.32 3.39 -8.25
N LEU A 255 6.94 3.76 -7.13
CA LEU A 255 8.38 3.56 -6.90
C LEU A 255 8.78 2.09 -7.12
N ARG A 256 8.03 1.14 -6.57
CA ARG A 256 8.30 -0.29 -6.73
C ARG A 256 8.20 -0.75 -8.18
N VAL A 257 7.08 -0.44 -8.84
CA VAL A 257 6.80 -0.92 -10.20
C VAL A 257 7.75 -0.30 -11.22
N PHE A 258 7.95 1.02 -11.18
CA PHE A 258 8.86 1.70 -12.11
C PHE A 258 10.32 1.31 -11.87
N SER A 259 10.74 1.01 -10.63
CA SER A 259 12.07 0.45 -10.34
C SER A 259 12.28 -0.90 -11.00
N LEU A 260 11.32 -1.81 -10.91
CA LEU A 260 11.40 -3.13 -11.54
C LEU A 260 11.41 -3.03 -13.07
N ALA A 261 10.55 -2.18 -13.62
CA ALA A 261 10.47 -1.97 -15.05
C ALA A 261 11.79 -1.37 -15.60
N HIS A 262 12.34 -0.37 -14.89
CA HIS A 262 13.61 0.26 -15.26
C HIS A 262 14.80 -0.73 -15.18
N GLN A 263 14.84 -1.60 -14.17
CA GLN A 263 15.85 -2.66 -14.10
C GLN A 263 15.76 -3.66 -15.25
N GLN A 264 14.54 -3.97 -15.70
CA GLN A 264 14.34 -4.92 -16.79
C GLN A 264 14.60 -4.30 -18.16
N SER A 265 14.16 -3.08 -18.38
CA SER A 265 14.29 -2.32 -19.62
C SER A 265 14.50 -0.85 -19.26
N PRO A 266 15.75 -0.39 -19.17
CA PRO A 266 16.06 1.01 -18.84
C PRO A 266 15.36 1.98 -19.80
N ASP A 267 14.52 2.85 -19.23
CA ASP A 267 13.77 3.86 -19.96
C ASP A 267 13.90 5.21 -19.25
N PRO A 268 14.27 6.31 -19.97
CA PRO A 268 14.31 7.65 -19.38
C PRO A 268 13.00 8.10 -18.75
N ALA A 269 11.83 7.71 -19.32
CA ALA A 269 10.53 8.06 -18.78
C ALA A 269 10.26 7.37 -17.43
N TYR A 270 10.71 6.13 -17.26
CA TYR A 270 10.60 5.43 -15.96
C TYR A 270 11.49 6.09 -14.91
N ARG A 271 12.72 6.48 -15.30
CA ARG A 271 13.62 7.20 -14.41
C ARG A 271 13.05 8.55 -14.00
N GLN A 272 12.45 9.29 -14.94
CA GLN A 272 11.81 10.56 -14.64
C GLN A 272 10.63 10.38 -13.67
N ALA A 273 9.77 9.39 -13.89
CA ALA A 273 8.67 9.06 -12.99
C ALA A 273 9.15 8.79 -11.56
N LEU A 274 10.24 8.01 -11.41
CA LEU A 274 10.87 7.76 -10.11
C LEU A 274 11.36 9.06 -9.43
N ASN A 275 12.02 9.94 -10.18
CA ASN A 275 12.51 11.22 -9.68
C ASN A 275 11.36 12.14 -9.25
N ASP A 276 10.31 12.26 -10.07
CA ASP A 276 9.15 13.10 -9.77
C ASP A 276 8.45 12.67 -8.49
N ILE A 277 8.34 11.35 -8.26
CA ILE A 277 7.74 10.83 -7.03
C ILE A 277 8.65 11.07 -5.83
N ARG A 278 9.96 10.76 -5.91
CA ARG A 278 10.91 11.01 -4.82
C ARG A 278 10.91 12.49 -4.42
N ASP A 279 10.95 13.41 -5.40
CA ASP A 279 10.98 14.84 -5.16
C ASP A 279 9.68 15.36 -4.55
N TYR A 280 8.55 14.79 -4.96
CA TYR A 280 7.26 15.07 -4.33
C TYR A 280 7.25 14.59 -2.87
N LEU A 281 7.71 13.38 -2.57
CA LEU A 281 7.81 12.89 -1.19
C LEU A 281 8.69 13.81 -0.34
N ALA A 282 9.85 14.20 -0.84
CA ALA A 282 10.77 15.09 -0.12
C ALA A 282 10.16 16.47 0.18
N ARG A 283 9.35 17.01 -0.76
CA ARG A 283 8.81 18.39 -0.64
C ARG A 283 7.50 18.47 0.13
N PHE A 284 6.64 17.45 0.06
CA PHE A 284 5.27 17.55 0.57
C PHE A 284 4.90 16.49 1.59
N LEU A 285 5.41 15.27 1.47
CA LEU A 285 5.02 14.15 2.33
C LEU A 285 6.12 13.68 3.29
N SER A 286 7.14 14.49 3.54
CA SER A 286 8.17 14.22 4.55
C SER A 286 8.10 15.24 5.69
N SER A 287 8.33 14.78 6.92
CA SER A 287 8.59 15.66 8.07
C SER A 287 10.07 16.02 8.15
N ASP A 288 10.40 16.99 9.02
CA ASP A 288 11.79 17.37 9.33
C ASP A 288 12.59 16.20 9.94
N GLU A 289 11.92 15.27 10.62
CA GLU A 289 12.51 14.02 11.17
C GLU A 289 12.81 12.99 10.08
N GLY A 290 12.31 13.20 8.85
CA GLY A 290 12.51 12.31 7.70
C GLY A 290 11.51 11.15 7.63
N VAL A 291 10.45 11.16 8.43
CA VAL A 291 9.33 10.22 8.36
C VAL A 291 8.26 10.74 7.41
N PHE A 292 7.51 9.82 6.80
CA PHE A 292 6.52 10.16 5.78
C PHE A 292 5.11 10.30 6.36
N PHE A 293 4.39 11.28 5.80
CA PHE A 293 2.97 11.54 6.02
C PHE A 293 2.11 10.63 5.13
N VAL A 294 0.82 10.46 5.51
CA VAL A 294 -0.10 9.50 4.86
C VAL A 294 -0.53 9.94 3.47
N SER A 295 -0.94 11.22 3.30
CA SER A 295 -1.58 11.66 2.07
C SER A 295 -1.61 13.18 1.89
N GLN A 296 -1.92 13.60 0.67
CA GLN A 296 -2.38 14.94 0.34
C GLN A 296 -3.80 14.85 -0.24
N ASP A 297 -4.69 15.73 0.25
CA ASP A 297 -6.07 15.85 -0.19
C ASP A 297 -6.15 16.29 -1.67
N ALA A 298 -7.22 15.90 -2.35
CA ALA A 298 -7.57 16.44 -3.66
C ALA A 298 -8.13 17.87 -3.56
N ASP A 299 -8.84 18.17 -2.49
CA ASP A 299 -9.60 19.39 -2.32
C ASP A 299 -8.76 20.51 -1.71
N LEU A 300 -8.67 21.64 -2.39
CA LEU A 300 -8.14 22.86 -1.78
C LEU A 300 -9.14 23.39 -0.73
N ILE A 301 -10.43 23.32 -1.04
CA ILE A 301 -11.55 23.61 -0.15
C ILE A 301 -12.40 22.35 -0.09
N LYS A 302 -12.57 21.78 1.11
CA LYS A 302 -13.25 20.50 1.33
C LYS A 302 -14.60 20.41 0.62
N GLY A 303 -14.79 19.37 -0.18
CA GLY A 303 -15.97 19.09 -0.97
C GLY A 303 -16.14 19.97 -2.24
N GLN A 304 -15.13 20.75 -2.63
CA GLN A 304 -15.10 21.48 -3.89
C GLN A 304 -14.13 20.85 -4.88
N LYS A 305 -14.59 20.57 -6.10
CA LYS A 305 -13.73 20.00 -7.15
C LYS A 305 -12.54 20.90 -7.44
N ALA A 306 -11.35 20.32 -7.53
CA ALA A 306 -10.08 21.04 -7.67
C ALA A 306 -9.44 20.90 -9.07
N HIS A 307 -10.21 20.53 -10.11
CA HIS A 307 -9.67 20.36 -11.46
C HIS A 307 -8.94 21.62 -11.95
N ASP A 308 -9.57 22.79 -11.81
CA ASP A 308 -8.98 24.08 -12.23
C ASP A 308 -7.74 24.46 -11.41
N TYR A 309 -7.64 23.98 -10.18
CA TYR A 309 -6.46 24.18 -9.34
C TYR A 309 -5.27 23.35 -9.85
N PHE A 310 -5.48 22.07 -10.17
CA PHE A 310 -4.41 21.19 -10.64
C PHE A 310 -3.95 21.51 -12.07
N ALA A 311 -4.71 22.28 -12.84
CA ALA A 311 -4.29 22.82 -14.13
C ALA A 311 -3.31 24.01 -14.03
N LEU A 312 -3.12 24.58 -12.83
CA LEU A 312 -2.24 25.73 -12.60
C LEU A 312 -0.76 25.33 -12.48
N ASP A 313 0.14 26.29 -12.75
CA ASP A 313 1.56 26.17 -12.46
C ASP A 313 1.88 26.27 -10.94
N ASP A 314 3.15 26.03 -10.54
CA ASP A 314 3.58 26.04 -9.14
C ASP A 314 3.30 27.38 -8.43
N ALA A 315 3.58 28.51 -9.08
CA ALA A 315 3.40 29.83 -8.49
C ALA A 315 1.91 30.12 -8.21
N ALA A 316 1.04 29.83 -9.17
CA ALA A 316 -0.39 30.03 -9.05
C ALA A 316 -1.04 29.07 -8.03
N ARG A 317 -0.59 27.79 -7.96
CA ARG A 317 -1.03 26.86 -6.91
C ARG A 317 -0.66 27.37 -5.52
N ARG A 318 0.59 27.77 -5.31
CA ARG A 318 1.05 28.30 -4.01
C ARG A 318 0.34 29.59 -3.60
N ALA A 319 0.03 30.46 -4.55
CA ALA A 319 -0.73 31.68 -4.28
C ALA A 319 -2.17 31.39 -3.81
N ARG A 320 -2.78 30.29 -4.25
CA ARG A 320 -4.11 29.85 -3.81
C ARG A 320 -4.09 29.04 -2.51
N GLY A 321 -2.94 28.47 -2.16
CA GLY A 321 -2.74 27.57 -1.03
C GLY A 321 -2.37 26.15 -1.45
N ILE A 322 -2.11 25.28 -0.49
CA ILE A 322 -1.75 23.87 -0.70
C ILE A 322 -2.87 23.01 -0.14
N PRO A 323 -3.43 22.03 -0.90
CA PRO A 323 -4.39 21.08 -0.37
C PRO A 323 -3.87 20.41 0.90
N ALA A 324 -4.77 20.12 1.83
CA ALA A 324 -4.43 19.63 3.14
C ALA A 324 -3.55 18.37 3.08
N ILE A 325 -2.55 18.31 3.96
CA ILE A 325 -1.70 17.13 4.13
C ILE A 325 -2.12 16.44 5.42
N ASP A 326 -2.50 15.19 5.30
CA ASP A 326 -2.68 14.31 6.45
C ASP A 326 -1.31 13.93 7.02
N ARG A 327 -1.01 14.48 8.19
CA ARG A 327 0.29 14.37 8.85
C ARG A 327 0.40 13.16 9.78
N HIS A 328 -0.56 12.25 9.78
CA HIS A 328 -0.40 10.99 10.49
C HIS A 328 0.81 10.22 9.94
N ARG A 329 1.41 9.37 10.77
CA ARG A 329 2.69 8.71 10.51
C ARG A 329 2.57 7.24 10.86
N TYR A 330 1.83 6.49 10.04
CA TYR A 330 1.57 5.07 10.28
C TYR A 330 2.77 4.20 9.86
N ALA A 331 3.01 3.12 10.60
CA ALA A 331 4.13 2.23 10.33
C ALA A 331 3.99 1.54 8.97
N SER A 332 2.80 1.07 8.61
CA SER A 332 2.53 0.39 7.34
C SER A 332 2.85 1.24 6.12
N THR A 333 2.39 2.50 6.09
CA THR A 333 2.64 3.42 4.97
C THR A 333 4.10 3.81 4.86
N ASN A 334 4.78 4.00 6.01
CA ASN A 334 6.22 4.24 6.04
C ASN A 334 7.02 3.02 5.56
N GLY A 335 6.65 1.81 5.98
CA GLY A 335 7.28 0.57 5.49
C GLY A 335 7.20 0.45 3.97
N GLN A 336 6.04 0.74 3.37
CA GLN A 336 5.87 0.73 1.92
C GLN A 336 6.74 1.78 1.21
N ALA A 337 6.83 3.00 1.76
CA ALA A 337 7.66 4.07 1.21
C ALA A 337 9.15 3.72 1.27
N ILE A 338 9.62 3.19 2.42
CA ILE A 338 11.01 2.74 2.61
C ILE A 338 11.37 1.65 1.60
N GLU A 339 10.53 0.62 1.43
CA GLU A 339 10.73 -0.44 0.44
C GLU A 339 10.83 0.16 -0.97
N GLY A 340 9.89 1.03 -1.37
CA GLY A 340 9.89 1.65 -2.69
C GLY A 340 11.13 2.49 -2.98
N LEU A 341 11.58 3.29 -2.03
CA LEU A 341 12.79 4.13 -2.14
C LEU A 341 14.07 3.28 -2.19
N ALA A 342 14.16 2.21 -1.39
CA ALA A 342 15.27 1.28 -1.45
C ALA A 342 15.33 0.54 -2.80
N MET A 343 14.19 0.17 -3.38
CA MET A 343 14.11 -0.40 -4.73
C MET A 343 14.51 0.62 -5.80
N MET A 344 14.14 1.89 -5.66
CA MET A 344 14.60 2.96 -6.54
C MET A 344 16.13 3.09 -6.50
N PHE A 345 16.73 3.08 -5.30
CA PHE A 345 18.20 3.06 -5.19
C PHE A 345 18.79 1.85 -5.90
N ALA A 346 18.25 0.65 -5.70
CA ALA A 346 18.73 -0.57 -6.38
C ALA A 346 18.69 -0.44 -7.90
N ALA A 347 17.66 0.21 -8.46
CA ALA A 347 17.46 0.37 -9.89
C ALA A 347 18.30 1.50 -10.51
N THR A 348 18.53 2.59 -9.78
CA THR A 348 19.04 3.85 -10.36
C THR A 348 20.36 4.34 -9.76
N GLY A 349 20.77 3.85 -8.58
CA GLY A 349 21.88 4.39 -7.79
C GLY A 349 21.59 5.70 -7.07
N ASP A 350 20.32 6.04 -6.89
CA ASP A 350 19.92 7.29 -6.26
C ASP A 350 20.18 7.27 -4.75
N GLU A 351 21.28 7.88 -4.33
CA GLU A 351 21.70 7.94 -2.92
C GLU A 351 20.73 8.76 -2.05
N GLN A 352 20.01 9.73 -2.64
CA GLN A 352 19.00 10.50 -1.90
C GLN A 352 17.82 9.59 -1.52
N ALA A 353 17.38 8.73 -2.43
CA ALA A 353 16.31 7.77 -2.14
C ALA A 353 16.71 6.81 -1.01
N LEU A 354 17.95 6.28 -1.02
CA LEU A 354 18.46 5.43 0.07
C LEU A 354 18.55 6.20 1.39
N ALA A 355 19.04 7.43 1.38
CA ALA A 355 19.13 8.25 2.58
C ALA A 355 17.75 8.57 3.17
N MET A 356 16.74 8.83 2.35
CA MET A 356 15.36 9.02 2.79
C MET A 356 14.80 7.73 3.42
N ALA A 357 15.00 6.57 2.75
CA ALA A 357 14.57 5.28 3.27
C ALA A 357 15.18 4.94 4.63
N ARG A 358 16.49 5.17 4.81
CA ARG A 358 17.18 4.91 6.08
C ARG A 358 16.64 5.79 7.21
N ARG A 359 16.49 7.11 6.98
CA ARG A 359 15.97 8.03 8.01
C ARG A 359 14.58 7.63 8.48
N ALA A 360 13.69 7.28 7.55
CA ALA A 360 12.34 6.84 7.89
C ALA A 360 12.34 5.49 8.65
N ALA A 361 13.23 4.56 8.27
CA ALA A 361 13.39 3.28 8.96
C ALA A 361 13.92 3.46 10.39
N ASP A 362 14.94 4.31 10.58
CA ASP A 362 15.49 4.60 11.91
C ASP A 362 14.46 5.27 12.83
N TRP A 363 13.67 6.21 12.27
CA TRP A 363 12.56 6.80 13.01
C TRP A 363 11.51 5.74 13.42
N ALA A 364 11.08 4.87 12.50
CA ALA A 364 10.08 3.84 12.78
C ALA A 364 10.56 2.85 13.86
N LEU A 365 11.84 2.48 13.84
CA LEU A 365 12.46 1.64 14.87
C LEU A 365 12.41 2.28 16.26
N GLY A 366 12.58 3.60 16.35
CA GLY A 366 12.54 4.34 17.62
C GLY A 366 11.12 4.64 18.11
N ALA A 367 10.17 4.86 17.19
CA ALA A 367 8.86 5.43 17.53
C ALA A 367 7.68 4.44 17.38
N ARG A 368 7.86 3.33 16.68
CA ARG A 368 6.77 2.38 16.33
C ARG A 368 7.06 0.94 16.72
N ARG A 369 8.32 0.56 16.90
CA ARG A 369 8.68 -0.80 17.27
C ARG A 369 8.34 -1.07 18.73
N ASN A 370 7.65 -2.17 19.00
CA ASN A 370 7.37 -2.65 20.35
C ASN A 370 8.43 -3.66 20.84
N ASP A 371 8.40 -3.99 22.13
CA ASP A 371 9.37 -4.90 22.76
C ASP A 371 9.30 -6.34 22.24
N ALA A 372 8.14 -6.76 21.70
CA ALA A 372 7.97 -8.07 21.09
C ALA A 372 8.54 -8.15 19.66
N GLY A 373 9.03 -7.03 19.09
CA GLY A 373 9.64 -6.98 17.78
C GLY A 373 8.70 -6.65 16.63
N GLY A 374 7.42 -6.44 16.89
CA GLY A 374 6.43 -5.93 15.95
C GLY A 374 6.41 -4.41 15.89
N PHE A 375 5.46 -3.88 15.12
CA PHE A 375 5.25 -2.43 14.97
C PHE A 375 3.80 -2.08 15.28
N GLY A 376 3.61 -1.04 16.10
CA GLY A 376 2.32 -0.42 16.32
C GLY A 376 1.98 0.56 15.19
N HIS A 377 0.70 0.86 15.01
CA HIS A 377 0.19 1.65 13.89
C HIS A 377 0.58 3.13 14.00
N ALA A 378 0.00 3.84 14.97
CA ALA A 378 0.26 5.25 15.23
C ALA A 378 1.22 5.49 16.41
N ALA A 379 1.32 4.52 17.33
CA ALA A 379 2.24 4.47 18.45
C ALA A 379 2.76 3.03 18.64
N ALA A 380 3.82 2.82 19.42
CA ALA A 380 4.43 1.49 19.60
C ALA A 380 3.49 0.46 20.26
N ASP A 381 2.59 0.92 21.12
CA ASP A 381 1.58 0.16 21.87
C ASP A 381 0.18 0.22 21.23
N ASP A 382 0.03 0.90 20.10
CA ASP A 382 -1.22 0.98 19.36
C ASP A 382 -1.53 -0.37 18.69
N GLY A 383 -2.82 -0.72 18.63
CA GLY A 383 -3.35 -2.03 18.25
C GLY A 383 -2.58 -2.72 17.13
N PRO A 384 -2.15 -3.98 17.30
CA PRO A 384 -1.32 -4.61 16.30
C PRO A 384 -2.14 -4.97 15.06
N TYR A 385 -1.78 -4.37 13.92
CA TYR A 385 -2.24 -4.77 12.60
C TYR A 385 -1.12 -5.50 11.84
N LEU A 386 -1.50 -6.51 11.06
CA LEU A 386 -0.56 -7.26 10.23
C LEU A 386 0.22 -6.34 9.28
N ALA A 387 -0.47 -5.39 8.65
CA ALA A 387 0.10 -4.45 7.69
C ALA A 387 1.33 -3.70 8.23
N ASP A 388 1.30 -3.25 9.50
CA ASP A 388 2.39 -2.47 10.08
C ASP A 388 3.67 -3.26 10.20
N SER A 389 3.58 -4.46 10.78
CA SER A 389 4.73 -5.35 10.92
C SER A 389 5.18 -5.91 9.57
N LEU A 390 4.25 -6.27 8.68
CA LEU A 390 4.53 -6.81 7.36
C LEU A 390 5.35 -5.84 6.50
N PHE A 391 4.84 -4.61 6.32
CA PHE A 391 5.50 -3.67 5.42
C PHE A 391 6.82 -3.13 6.02
N MET A 392 6.92 -3.01 7.34
CA MET A 392 8.20 -2.72 7.98
C MET A 392 9.21 -3.87 7.84
N ALA A 393 8.79 -5.13 7.98
CA ALA A 393 9.65 -6.29 7.79
C ALA A 393 10.16 -6.39 6.35
N ARG A 394 9.31 -6.15 5.36
CA ARG A 394 9.67 -6.08 3.94
C ARG A 394 10.66 -4.95 3.66
N ALA A 395 10.42 -3.77 4.23
CA ALA A 395 11.34 -2.64 4.13
C ALA A 395 12.73 -2.96 4.70
N MET A 396 12.78 -3.62 5.87
CA MET A 396 14.04 -4.03 6.48
C MET A 396 14.77 -5.10 5.65
N LEU A 397 14.06 -6.07 5.07
CA LEU A 397 14.65 -7.05 4.15
C LEU A 397 15.20 -6.37 2.89
N GLU A 398 14.49 -5.38 2.35
CA GLU A 398 14.95 -4.61 1.20
C GLU A 398 16.18 -3.75 1.54
N LEU A 399 16.18 -3.09 2.71
CA LEU A 399 17.36 -2.36 3.19
C LEU A 399 18.56 -3.29 3.38
N HIS A 400 18.36 -4.51 3.92
CA HIS A 400 19.43 -5.52 3.95
C HIS A 400 19.97 -5.79 2.55
N ARG A 401 19.09 -6.03 1.59
CA ARG A 401 19.45 -6.34 0.21
C ARG A 401 20.30 -5.24 -0.44
N VAL A 402 19.94 -3.96 -0.23
CA VAL A 402 20.61 -2.85 -0.90
C VAL A 402 21.87 -2.36 -0.18
N THR A 403 22.03 -2.68 1.12
CA THR A 403 23.15 -2.21 1.93
C THR A 403 24.14 -3.31 2.31
N GLY A 404 23.71 -4.57 2.31
CA GLY A 404 24.46 -5.70 2.86
C GLY A 404 24.60 -5.69 4.38
N GLU A 405 23.89 -4.80 5.08
CA GLU A 405 23.92 -4.68 6.54
C GLU A 405 23.05 -5.75 7.19
N ARG A 406 23.66 -6.67 7.96
CA ARG A 406 22.98 -7.83 8.55
C ARG A 406 21.98 -7.49 9.65
N GLU A 407 22.13 -6.34 10.28
CA GLU A 407 21.21 -5.89 11.31
C GLU A 407 19.78 -5.72 10.76
N TRP A 408 19.63 -5.26 9.51
CA TRP A 408 18.34 -5.18 8.86
C TRP A 408 17.68 -6.56 8.66
N LEU A 409 18.45 -7.56 8.26
CA LEU A 409 17.96 -8.95 8.13
C LEU A 409 17.50 -9.52 9.47
N LYS A 410 18.30 -9.31 10.54
CA LYS A 410 17.95 -9.75 11.88
C LYS A 410 16.64 -9.11 12.37
N ARG A 411 16.46 -7.81 12.13
CA ARG A 411 15.23 -7.09 12.48
C ARG A 411 14.04 -7.60 11.68
N ALA A 412 14.19 -7.82 10.38
CA ALA A 412 13.16 -8.42 9.53
C ALA A 412 12.73 -9.81 10.04
N ALA A 413 13.69 -10.65 10.43
CA ALA A 413 13.45 -11.96 10.99
C ALA A 413 12.69 -11.89 12.35
N THR A 414 13.11 -11.01 13.26
CA THR A 414 12.41 -10.81 14.54
C THR A 414 10.96 -10.36 14.32
N THR A 415 10.74 -9.46 13.37
CA THR A 415 9.37 -8.99 13.05
C THR A 415 8.54 -10.09 12.37
N ALA A 416 9.16 -10.94 11.54
CA ALA A 416 8.48 -12.12 10.99
C ALA A 416 8.05 -13.11 12.07
N ASP A 417 8.90 -13.35 13.09
CA ASP A 417 8.55 -14.18 14.25
C ASP A 417 7.36 -13.60 15.01
N PHE A 418 7.33 -12.28 15.24
CA PHE A 418 6.18 -11.59 15.84
C PHE A 418 4.91 -11.78 14.99
N MET A 419 5.00 -11.56 13.67
CA MET A 419 3.86 -11.70 12.76
C MET A 419 3.28 -13.11 12.78
N THR A 420 4.13 -14.14 12.72
CA THR A 420 3.70 -15.54 12.73
C THR A 420 3.09 -15.96 14.06
N ALA A 421 3.55 -15.41 15.17
CA ALA A 421 2.97 -15.66 16.48
C ALA A 421 1.62 -14.96 16.69
N ARG A 422 1.43 -13.76 16.13
CA ARG A 422 0.31 -12.89 16.48
C ARG A 422 -0.88 -12.97 15.52
N PHE A 423 -0.64 -13.17 14.22
CA PHE A 423 -1.68 -13.05 13.18
C PHE A 423 -2.02 -14.36 12.47
N ARG A 424 -1.28 -15.44 12.74
CA ARG A 424 -1.52 -16.74 12.11
C ARG A 424 -2.86 -17.31 12.55
N ARG A 425 -3.69 -17.72 11.59
CA ARG A 425 -4.98 -18.37 11.81
C ARG A 425 -4.81 -19.89 11.82
N GLU A 426 -5.64 -20.59 12.58
CA GLU A 426 -5.57 -22.05 12.69
C GLU A 426 -5.74 -22.76 11.33
N ALA A 427 -6.75 -22.39 10.55
CA ALA A 427 -7.06 -23.04 9.28
C ALA A 427 -6.07 -22.71 8.15
N GLY A 428 -5.49 -21.52 8.15
CA GLY A 428 -4.59 -21.02 7.11
C GLY A 428 -4.67 -19.51 6.96
N GLY A 429 -3.60 -18.90 6.46
CA GLY A 429 -3.51 -17.46 6.27
C GLY A 429 -3.23 -16.69 7.56
N PHE A 430 -3.20 -15.37 7.39
CA PHE A 430 -2.95 -14.39 8.44
C PHE A 430 -4.09 -13.39 8.49
N ALA A 431 -4.59 -13.09 9.69
CA ALA A 431 -5.63 -12.07 9.90
C ALA A 431 -5.02 -10.66 9.82
N GLY A 432 -5.79 -9.67 9.35
CA GLY A 432 -5.35 -8.29 9.23
C GLY A 432 -5.10 -7.57 10.56
N GLY A 433 -5.73 -8.05 11.64
CA GLY A 433 -5.56 -7.56 13.01
C GLY A 433 -5.41 -8.70 14.01
N ALA A 434 -5.00 -8.37 15.23
CA ALA A 434 -4.97 -9.34 16.32
C ALA A 434 -6.38 -9.56 16.90
N GLU A 435 -6.66 -10.74 17.43
CA GLU A 435 -7.92 -11.00 18.16
C GLU A 435 -8.06 -10.05 19.36
N GLY A 436 -9.28 -9.53 19.56
CA GLY A 436 -9.59 -8.59 20.64
C GLY A 436 -9.19 -7.13 20.38
N THR A 437 -8.86 -6.76 19.14
CA THR A 437 -8.58 -5.35 18.76
C THR A 437 -9.82 -4.52 18.48
N GLY A 438 -11.02 -5.09 18.54
CA GLY A 438 -12.28 -4.37 18.33
C GLY A 438 -13.49 -5.31 18.32
N PRO A 439 -14.68 -4.74 18.10
CA PRO A 439 -15.96 -5.47 18.20
C PRO A 439 -16.15 -6.60 17.19
N LEU A 440 -15.47 -6.54 16.05
CA LEU A 440 -15.53 -7.58 15.02
C LEU A 440 -14.26 -8.41 15.02
N ARG A 441 -14.39 -9.71 14.73
CA ARG A 441 -13.21 -10.58 14.55
C ARG A 441 -12.41 -10.12 13.33
N PRO A 442 -11.08 -9.97 13.43
CA PRO A 442 -10.24 -9.66 12.28
C PRO A 442 -10.31 -10.74 11.20
N VAL A 443 -10.35 -10.33 9.95
CA VAL A 443 -10.41 -11.22 8.78
C VAL A 443 -9.10 -11.16 7.99
N PRO A 444 -8.76 -12.20 7.21
CA PRO A 444 -7.62 -12.15 6.32
C PRO A 444 -7.92 -11.25 5.11
N ASP A 445 -6.94 -10.44 4.72
CA ASP A 445 -6.94 -9.71 3.46
C ASP A 445 -6.09 -10.42 2.42
N ILE A 446 -6.55 -10.47 1.15
CA ILE A 446 -5.84 -11.19 0.09
C ILE A 446 -4.49 -10.56 -0.21
N ASP A 447 -4.41 -9.22 -0.33
CA ASP A 447 -3.18 -8.52 -0.71
C ASP A 447 -2.13 -8.62 0.41
N GLU A 448 -2.55 -8.51 1.67
CA GLU A 448 -1.66 -8.70 2.82
C GLU A 448 -1.16 -10.15 2.89
N ASN A 449 -2.00 -11.14 2.62
CA ASN A 449 -1.59 -12.53 2.61
C ASN A 449 -0.65 -12.85 1.43
N ILE A 450 -0.90 -12.31 0.22
CA ILE A 450 0.04 -12.39 -0.91
C ILE A 450 1.40 -11.82 -0.51
N ALA A 451 1.41 -10.62 0.06
CA ALA A 451 2.64 -9.95 0.48
C ALA A 451 3.36 -10.72 1.60
N THR A 452 2.62 -11.29 2.57
CA THR A 452 3.16 -12.10 3.68
C THR A 452 3.79 -13.39 3.17
N VAL A 453 3.09 -14.15 2.34
CA VAL A 453 3.61 -15.40 1.75
C VAL A 453 4.91 -15.15 0.99
N ARG A 454 4.93 -14.14 0.12
CA ARG A 454 6.09 -13.81 -0.70
C ARG A 454 7.28 -13.31 0.14
N PHE A 455 7.00 -12.52 1.17
CA PHE A 455 8.02 -12.04 2.11
C PHE A 455 8.63 -13.19 2.92
N LEU A 456 7.80 -14.01 3.57
CA LEU A 456 8.26 -15.12 4.40
C LEU A 456 9.05 -16.16 3.60
N ASN A 457 8.59 -16.47 2.38
CA ASN A 457 9.31 -17.36 1.47
C ASN A 457 10.69 -16.78 1.10
N LEU A 458 10.78 -15.50 0.73
CA LEU A 458 12.07 -14.89 0.41
C LEU A 458 12.97 -14.80 1.66
N LEU A 459 12.42 -14.51 2.83
CA LEU A 459 13.14 -14.46 4.10
C LEU A 459 13.75 -15.82 4.45
N SER A 460 13.06 -16.94 4.18
CA SER A 460 13.60 -18.29 4.40
C SER A 460 14.87 -18.52 3.59
N HIS A 461 14.95 -18.02 2.37
CA HIS A 461 16.15 -18.12 1.54
C HIS A 461 17.32 -17.26 2.04
N TYR A 462 17.05 -16.11 2.66
CA TYR A 462 18.10 -15.28 3.27
C TYR A 462 18.62 -15.84 4.59
N THR A 463 17.75 -16.45 5.40
CA THR A 463 18.09 -16.91 6.75
C THR A 463 18.48 -18.38 6.82
N GLY A 464 18.02 -19.22 5.89
CA GLY A 464 18.10 -20.66 5.95
C GLY A 464 17.14 -21.30 6.97
N GLU A 465 16.23 -20.54 7.58
CA GLU A 465 15.33 -21.00 8.63
C GLU A 465 14.05 -21.61 8.06
N PRO A 466 13.78 -22.90 8.21
CA PRO A 466 12.62 -23.59 7.62
C PRO A 466 11.27 -23.03 8.09
N ARG A 467 11.20 -22.51 9.33
CA ARG A 467 9.95 -21.98 9.91
C ARG A 467 9.31 -20.86 9.07
N TYR A 468 10.10 -20.06 8.37
CA TYR A 468 9.57 -19.01 7.49
C TYR A 468 8.97 -19.59 6.22
N ARG A 469 9.56 -20.66 5.68
CA ARG A 469 8.99 -21.39 4.56
C ARG A 469 7.67 -22.06 4.95
N GLU A 470 7.62 -22.73 6.11
CA GLU A 470 6.41 -23.34 6.65
C GLU A 470 5.30 -22.31 6.89
N ALA A 471 5.67 -21.11 7.39
CA ALA A 471 4.71 -20.02 7.58
C ALA A 471 4.20 -19.47 6.25
N ALA A 472 5.03 -19.40 5.21
CA ALA A 472 4.62 -19.01 3.86
C ALA A 472 3.65 -20.04 3.25
N GLU A 473 3.93 -21.34 3.38
CA GLU A 473 3.05 -22.43 2.95
C GLU A 473 1.71 -22.40 3.68
N HIS A 474 1.73 -22.07 4.99
CA HIS A 474 0.52 -21.86 5.76
C HIS A 474 -0.32 -20.68 5.23
N GLY A 475 0.31 -19.57 4.87
CA GLY A 475 -0.35 -18.44 4.23
C GLY A 475 -0.98 -18.82 2.88
N MET A 476 -0.26 -19.65 2.12
CA MET A 476 -0.72 -20.09 0.80
C MET A 476 -1.98 -20.98 0.87
N ARG A 477 -2.24 -21.67 1.98
CA ARG A 477 -3.50 -22.43 2.16
C ARG A 477 -4.73 -21.52 2.04
N TYR A 478 -4.66 -20.31 2.60
CA TYR A 478 -5.73 -19.33 2.44
C TYR A 478 -5.85 -18.86 0.99
N LEU A 479 -4.74 -18.50 0.36
CA LEU A 479 -4.72 -17.97 -1.01
C LEU A 479 -5.16 -19.00 -2.05
N ALA A 480 -4.96 -20.30 -1.79
CA ALA A 480 -5.39 -21.40 -2.66
C ALA A 480 -6.83 -21.86 -2.41
N ALA A 481 -7.54 -21.28 -1.43
CA ALA A 481 -8.94 -21.61 -1.19
C ALA A 481 -9.81 -21.23 -2.40
N SER A 482 -10.75 -22.09 -2.77
CA SER A 482 -11.53 -21.96 -4.02
C SER A 482 -12.33 -20.67 -4.12
N ASP A 483 -12.87 -20.20 -3.02
CA ASP A 483 -13.60 -18.94 -2.90
C ASP A 483 -12.65 -17.70 -2.96
N VAL A 484 -11.45 -17.80 -2.43
CA VAL A 484 -10.42 -16.75 -2.53
C VAL A 484 -9.91 -16.62 -3.96
N VAL A 485 -9.53 -17.74 -4.59
CA VAL A 485 -9.04 -17.78 -5.98
C VAL A 485 -10.04 -17.16 -6.97
N THR A 486 -11.34 -17.19 -6.68
CA THR A 486 -12.39 -16.69 -7.57
C THR A 486 -12.94 -15.32 -7.19
N GLN A 487 -12.49 -14.72 -6.11
CA GLN A 487 -13.10 -13.52 -5.52
C GLN A 487 -12.96 -12.26 -6.38
N ARG A 488 -11.85 -12.09 -7.09
CA ARG A 488 -11.56 -10.89 -7.89
C ARG A 488 -11.46 -11.18 -9.38
N ILE A 489 -11.56 -10.16 -10.19
CA ILE A 489 -11.43 -10.26 -11.66
C ILE A 489 -10.02 -10.66 -12.11
N SER A 490 -9.01 -10.35 -11.32
CA SER A 490 -7.60 -10.69 -11.56
C SER A 490 -6.85 -10.72 -10.23
N ASP A 491 -6.10 -11.80 -9.98
CA ASP A 491 -5.24 -11.96 -8.79
C ASP A 491 -3.89 -12.58 -9.17
N PRO A 492 -3.08 -11.93 -10.02
CA PRO A 492 -1.78 -12.46 -10.43
C PRO A 492 -0.76 -12.52 -9.27
N GLY A 493 -1.01 -11.81 -8.17
CA GLY A 493 -0.24 -11.93 -6.94
C GLY A 493 -0.28 -13.33 -6.33
N ILE A 494 -1.42 -14.05 -6.45
CA ILE A 494 -1.54 -15.45 -6.03
C ILE A 494 -0.67 -16.35 -6.92
N LEU A 495 -0.65 -16.10 -8.24
CA LEU A 495 0.23 -16.83 -9.18
C LEU A 495 1.70 -16.62 -8.84
N LEU A 496 2.10 -15.37 -8.54
CA LEU A 496 3.46 -15.05 -8.12
C LEU A 496 3.83 -15.76 -6.82
N ALA A 497 2.96 -15.75 -5.81
CA ALA A 497 3.19 -16.41 -4.53
C ALA A 497 3.38 -17.92 -4.69
N GLY A 498 2.46 -18.58 -5.41
CA GLY A 498 2.55 -20.02 -5.67
C GLY A 498 3.78 -20.41 -6.47
N ARG A 499 4.16 -19.60 -7.46
CA ARG A 499 5.36 -19.81 -8.27
C ARG A 499 6.64 -19.63 -7.43
N GLU A 500 6.72 -18.58 -6.62
CA GLU A 500 7.88 -18.31 -5.77
C GLU A 500 8.08 -19.40 -4.71
N LEU A 501 7.00 -19.99 -4.20
CA LEU A 501 7.06 -21.17 -3.35
C LEU A 501 7.55 -22.42 -4.09
N GLY A 502 7.31 -22.55 -5.37
CA GLY A 502 7.72 -23.71 -6.17
C GLY A 502 9.13 -23.63 -6.75
N ASN A 503 9.84 -22.50 -6.62
CA ASN A 503 11.13 -22.27 -7.25
C ASN A 503 12.08 -21.48 -6.34
N ASP A 504 13.38 -21.69 -6.52
CA ASP A 504 14.39 -20.88 -5.86
C ASP A 504 14.49 -19.47 -6.46
N PRO A 505 14.83 -18.45 -5.66
CA PRO A 505 15.12 -17.12 -6.19
C PRO A 505 16.41 -17.11 -7.00
N VAL A 506 16.51 -16.21 -7.97
CA VAL A 506 17.82 -15.87 -8.54
C VAL A 506 18.72 -15.39 -7.40
N HIS A 507 19.89 -16.00 -7.25
CA HIS A 507 20.82 -15.69 -6.17
C HIS A 507 22.10 -15.06 -6.74
N VAL A 508 22.43 -13.87 -6.27
CA VAL A 508 23.66 -13.16 -6.63
C VAL A 508 24.44 -12.87 -5.37
N THR A 509 25.67 -13.35 -5.29
CA THR A 509 26.55 -13.10 -4.15
C THR A 509 27.84 -12.44 -4.58
N VAL A 510 28.15 -11.31 -3.96
CA VAL A 510 29.47 -10.68 -4.06
C VAL A 510 30.28 -11.13 -2.85
N VAL A 511 31.37 -11.84 -3.10
CA VAL A 511 32.30 -12.35 -2.07
C VAL A 511 33.52 -11.45 -2.02
N SER A 512 33.90 -10.99 -0.82
CA SER A 512 35.10 -10.20 -0.59
C SER A 512 35.73 -10.56 0.76
N ARG A 513 37.05 -10.39 0.89
CA ARG A 513 37.75 -10.52 2.19
C ARG A 513 37.49 -9.32 3.10
N THR A 514 37.49 -8.13 2.48
CA THR A 514 37.25 -6.84 3.15
C THR A 514 36.35 -5.97 2.29
N GLU A 515 35.87 -4.89 2.85
CA GLU A 515 35.18 -3.86 2.10
C GLU A 515 36.16 -3.03 1.28
N ASN A 516 36.00 -3.04 -0.06
CA ASN A 516 36.85 -2.29 -0.98
C ASN A 516 36.05 -1.80 -2.19
N ALA A 517 36.68 -0.97 -3.03
CA ALA A 517 36.01 -0.35 -4.19
C ALA A 517 35.56 -1.39 -5.23
N GLU A 518 36.34 -2.47 -5.45
CA GLU A 518 36.00 -3.56 -6.38
C GLU A 518 34.72 -4.27 -5.92
N ALA A 519 34.65 -4.65 -4.64
CA ALA A 519 33.44 -5.28 -4.06
C ALA A 519 32.21 -4.37 -4.13
N ARG A 520 32.37 -3.07 -3.82
CA ARG A 520 31.28 -2.10 -3.95
C ARG A 520 30.77 -1.97 -5.39
N GLY A 521 31.67 -1.91 -6.37
CA GLY A 521 31.31 -1.85 -7.78
C GLY A 521 30.53 -3.09 -8.24
N LEU A 522 31.01 -4.31 -7.87
CA LEU A 522 30.32 -5.56 -8.16
C LEU A 522 28.95 -5.64 -7.47
N PHE A 523 28.88 -5.24 -6.20
CA PHE A 523 27.63 -5.24 -5.44
C PHE A 523 26.61 -4.26 -6.03
N ARG A 524 27.06 -3.05 -6.39
CA ARG A 524 26.20 -2.09 -7.07
C ARG A 524 25.58 -2.68 -8.34
N ARG A 525 26.39 -3.37 -9.14
CA ARG A 525 25.92 -4.03 -10.37
C ARG A 525 25.00 -5.23 -10.07
N ALA A 526 25.24 -5.97 -8.98
CA ALA A 526 24.38 -7.06 -8.54
C ALA A 526 22.96 -6.59 -8.18
N LEU A 527 22.83 -5.39 -7.62
CA LEU A 527 21.52 -4.79 -7.31
C LEU A 527 20.68 -4.47 -8.55
N GLU A 528 21.30 -4.29 -9.70
CA GLU A 528 20.63 -4.00 -10.97
C GLU A 528 20.11 -5.24 -11.69
N VAL A 529 20.39 -6.47 -11.18
CA VAL A 529 19.83 -7.71 -11.74
C VAL A 529 18.30 -7.63 -11.69
N PRO A 530 17.62 -7.76 -12.83
CA PRO A 530 16.17 -7.58 -12.87
C PRO A 530 15.42 -8.72 -12.21
N GLY A 531 14.28 -8.42 -11.70
CA GLY A 531 13.34 -9.38 -11.12
C GLY A 531 12.98 -9.09 -9.69
N TRP A 532 11.79 -9.49 -9.36
CA TRP A 532 11.23 -9.31 -8.03
C TRP A 532 11.74 -10.37 -7.05
N TYR A 533 11.73 -11.62 -7.47
CA TYR A 533 12.11 -12.77 -6.66
C TYR A 533 13.59 -13.06 -6.83
N ARG A 534 14.40 -12.42 -6.00
CA ARG A 534 15.87 -12.52 -6.03
C ARG A 534 16.47 -12.35 -4.65
N ARG A 535 17.58 -13.06 -4.39
CA ARG A 535 18.43 -12.94 -3.22
C ARG A 535 19.75 -12.30 -3.67
N VAL A 536 20.06 -11.11 -3.19
CA VAL A 536 21.33 -10.40 -3.49
C VAL A 536 22.06 -10.17 -2.19
N GLU A 537 23.29 -10.64 -2.10
CA GLU A 537 24.08 -10.60 -0.86
C GLU A 537 25.49 -10.08 -1.11
N TRP A 538 26.00 -9.35 -0.13
CA TRP A 538 27.42 -9.04 -0.05
C TRP A 538 28.02 -9.81 1.11
N TRP A 539 28.78 -10.87 0.77
CA TRP A 539 29.54 -11.62 1.75
C TRP A 539 30.94 -11.03 1.96
N ASN A 540 31.04 -10.09 2.87
CA ASN A 540 32.31 -9.66 3.43
C ASN A 540 32.77 -10.69 4.47
N ARG A 541 33.81 -11.49 4.19
CA ARG A 541 34.28 -12.59 5.05
C ARG A 541 34.75 -12.11 6.42
N ALA A 542 35.26 -10.87 6.53
CA ALA A 542 35.63 -10.27 7.81
C ALA A 542 34.43 -10.09 8.77
N ARG A 543 33.19 -10.10 8.24
CA ARG A 543 31.93 -10.00 9.01
C ARG A 543 31.33 -11.37 9.39
N GLY A 544 32.07 -12.48 9.18
CA GLY A 544 31.65 -13.85 9.47
C GLY A 544 30.83 -14.51 8.34
N ALA A 545 30.36 -15.75 8.58
CA ALA A 545 29.60 -16.54 7.62
C ALA A 545 28.27 -15.88 7.20
N LEU A 546 27.77 -16.19 6.00
CA LEU A 546 26.40 -15.81 5.61
C LEU A 546 25.38 -16.49 6.55
N PRO A 547 24.25 -15.87 6.84
CA PRO A 547 23.19 -16.48 7.63
C PRO A 547 22.66 -17.78 7.00
N ASN A 548 22.48 -17.80 5.70
CA ASN A 548 22.21 -19.02 4.93
C ASN A 548 23.43 -19.38 4.10
N ALA A 549 24.11 -20.46 4.46
CA ALA A 549 25.31 -20.98 3.80
C ALA A 549 24.98 -22.13 2.83
N ASP A 550 23.87 -22.04 2.10
CA ASP A 550 23.41 -23.03 1.12
C ASP A 550 24.32 -23.16 -0.11
N VAL A 551 25.19 -22.17 -0.37
CA VAL A 551 26.17 -22.16 -1.43
C VAL A 551 27.60 -22.06 -0.85
N THR A 552 28.48 -22.97 -1.28
CA THR A 552 29.91 -22.90 -0.93
C THR A 552 30.67 -22.10 -1.98
N TYR A 553 31.32 -21.03 -1.56
CA TYR A 553 32.17 -20.19 -2.42
C TYR A 553 33.63 -20.45 -2.18
N PRO A 554 34.47 -20.46 -3.25
CA PRO A 554 35.91 -20.65 -3.10
C PRO A 554 36.56 -19.52 -2.27
N ASP A 555 37.70 -19.84 -1.64
CA ASP A 555 38.51 -18.80 -0.99
C ASP A 555 39.31 -18.06 -2.04
N LEU A 556 38.95 -16.81 -2.32
CA LEU A 556 39.53 -15.97 -3.34
C LEU A 556 40.28 -14.80 -2.70
N GLU A 557 41.41 -14.42 -3.27
CA GLU A 557 42.19 -13.25 -2.84
C GLU A 557 41.52 -11.95 -3.29
N ARG A 558 40.84 -11.96 -4.43
CA ARG A 558 40.13 -10.82 -5.01
C ARG A 558 38.62 -10.89 -4.76
N SER A 559 37.96 -9.76 -4.79
CA SER A 559 36.49 -9.71 -4.78
C SER A 559 35.93 -10.32 -6.04
N ALA A 560 34.83 -11.06 -5.93
CA ALA A 560 34.17 -11.69 -7.07
C ALA A 560 32.65 -11.71 -6.90
N ALA A 561 31.93 -11.60 -8.03
CA ALA A 561 30.49 -11.81 -8.08
C ALA A 561 30.18 -13.21 -8.64
N PHE A 562 29.15 -13.84 -8.10
CA PHE A 562 28.60 -15.12 -8.55
C PHE A 562 27.12 -14.94 -8.86
N PHE A 563 26.68 -15.52 -9.96
CA PHE A 563 25.27 -15.60 -10.34
C PHE A 563 24.82 -17.05 -10.29
N CYS A 564 23.85 -17.36 -9.44
CA CYS A 564 23.31 -18.68 -9.26
C CYS A 564 21.82 -18.71 -9.63
N ALA A 565 21.44 -19.64 -10.49
CA ALA A 565 20.07 -19.95 -10.86
C ALA A 565 19.97 -21.45 -11.18
N ASP A 566 18.79 -22.05 -10.97
CA ASP A 566 18.53 -23.45 -11.27
C ASP A 566 19.60 -24.41 -10.68
N GLN A 567 19.98 -24.17 -9.42
CA GLN A 567 20.99 -24.92 -8.66
C GLN A 567 22.42 -24.93 -9.28
N ARG A 568 22.69 -23.97 -10.15
CA ARG A 568 24.01 -23.79 -10.78
C ARG A 568 24.52 -22.38 -10.56
N CYS A 569 25.78 -22.28 -10.15
CA CYS A 569 26.48 -21.01 -10.04
C CYS A 569 27.47 -20.79 -11.21
N SER A 570 27.62 -19.53 -11.57
CA SER A 570 28.65 -19.13 -12.55
C SER A 570 30.06 -19.29 -12.00
N LEU A 571 31.04 -19.24 -12.88
CA LEU A 571 32.42 -18.96 -12.49
C LEU A 571 32.52 -17.55 -11.88
N PRO A 572 33.52 -17.32 -10.98
CA PRO A 572 33.71 -16.03 -10.36
C PRO A 572 33.98 -14.92 -11.40
N GLN A 573 33.28 -13.79 -11.23
CA GLN A 573 33.48 -12.59 -12.03
C GLN A 573 34.24 -11.55 -11.21
N PHE A 574 35.45 -11.22 -11.62
CA PHE A 574 36.38 -10.36 -10.88
C PHE A 574 36.28 -8.86 -11.26
N SER A 575 35.45 -8.51 -12.23
CA SER A 575 35.26 -7.12 -12.66
C SER A 575 33.81 -6.86 -13.00
N VAL A 576 33.41 -5.60 -12.91
CA VAL A 576 32.06 -5.15 -13.29
C VAL A 576 31.76 -5.52 -14.74
N ALA A 577 32.68 -5.25 -15.67
CA ALA A 577 32.51 -5.58 -17.09
C ALA A 577 32.36 -7.09 -17.34
N GLY A 578 33.13 -7.94 -16.64
CA GLY A 578 32.98 -9.40 -16.72
C GLY A 578 31.63 -9.86 -16.18
N PHE A 579 31.18 -9.26 -15.09
CA PHE A 579 29.89 -9.59 -14.54
C PHE A 579 28.73 -9.09 -15.43
N GLU A 580 28.86 -7.95 -16.09
CA GLU A 580 27.89 -7.45 -17.07
C GLU A 580 27.78 -8.38 -18.27
N SER A 581 28.92 -8.86 -18.80
CA SER A 581 28.91 -9.83 -19.89
C SER A 581 28.23 -11.15 -19.51
N LEU A 582 28.45 -11.63 -18.28
CA LEU A 582 27.76 -12.81 -17.76
C LEU A 582 26.25 -12.57 -17.67
N LEU A 583 25.84 -11.41 -17.14
CA LEU A 583 24.42 -11.07 -17.01
C LEU A 583 23.75 -10.93 -18.38
N ALA A 584 24.44 -10.36 -19.37
CA ALA A 584 23.93 -10.25 -20.75
C ALA A 584 23.67 -11.66 -21.34
N GLU A 585 24.59 -12.58 -21.16
CA GLU A 585 24.46 -13.98 -21.60
C GLU A 585 23.29 -14.69 -20.88
N ARG A 586 23.22 -14.57 -19.53
CA ARG A 586 22.26 -15.31 -18.69
C ARG A 586 20.85 -14.75 -18.75
N LEU A 587 20.69 -13.48 -19.03
CA LEU A 587 19.41 -12.78 -19.08
C LEU A 587 18.91 -12.51 -20.51
N GLY A 588 19.67 -12.93 -21.53
CA GLY A 588 19.31 -12.78 -22.95
C GLY A 588 19.29 -11.30 -23.40
N ARG A 589 20.22 -10.49 -22.91
CA ARG A 589 20.34 -9.04 -23.20
C ARG A 589 21.44 -8.75 -24.21
#